data_1c12fc64cecf3b49c41801154b624732
#
_entry.id   1c12fc64cecf3b49c41801154b624732
#
_cell.length_a   1.000
_cell.length_b   1.000
_cell.length_c   1.000
_cell.angle_alpha   90.00
_cell.angle_beta   90.00
_cell.angle_gamma   90.00
#
_symmetry.space_group_name_H-M   'P 1'
#
loop_
_entity.id
_entity.type
_entity.pdbx_description
1 polymer ?
#
loop_
_entity_poly.entity_id
_entity_poly.type
_entity_poly.pdbx_seq_one_letter_code
_entity_poly.pdbx_strand_id
1 'polypeptide(L)'
;EQRLFDHFSLKVDEGQFVAIVGSNGSGKTSLLNIICGSIPIEGGDVLVGGTSISKLKDYQRYATMGRVYQNPAAGTCPNLTMLENLSLADNKGKPFGLSRAINRRRVEQYREQLLSLGLGLEDKLDVKMGALSGGQRQAVSLLMATMTPLKFLILDEHTAALDPKTADTIMRLTDQVVREKKLTALMVTHNLRYAVEYGDRVLMMDRGHVVLDRAGEEKRNTSIDDILTRFNQISMECGN
;
A
#
# COMPACT_ATOMS: atom_id res chain seq x y z
N GLU A 1 -14.12 18.21 19.37
CA GLU A 1 -13.42 17.35 18.37
C GLU A 1 -12.34 16.56 19.12
N GLN A 2 -12.32 15.24 18.91
CA GLN A 2 -11.33 14.41 19.56
C GLN A 2 -10.07 14.39 18.69
N ARG A 3 -8.95 14.85 19.25
CA ARG A 3 -7.64 14.83 18.59
C ARG A 3 -7.16 13.39 18.52
N LEU A 4 -6.93 12.84 17.32
CA LEU A 4 -6.48 11.45 17.14
C LEU A 4 -4.95 11.34 17.30
N PHE A 5 -4.21 12.26 16.70
CA PHE A 5 -2.76 12.32 16.80
C PHE A 5 -2.37 13.57 17.60
N ASP A 6 -1.63 13.37 18.66
CA ASP A 6 -1.04 14.44 19.47
C ASP A 6 0.46 14.14 19.66
N HIS A 7 1.30 15.07 19.21
CA HIS A 7 2.77 14.90 19.18
C HIS A 7 3.25 13.56 18.56
N PHE A 8 2.50 13.04 17.55
CA PHE A 8 2.85 11.80 16.87
C PHE A 8 4.08 11.99 15.98
N SER A 9 5.07 11.12 16.12
CA SER A 9 6.24 11.08 15.25
C SER A 9 6.53 9.65 14.83
N LEU A 10 6.77 9.47 13.54
CA LEU A 10 7.14 8.18 12.94
C LEU A 10 8.20 8.41 11.88
N LYS A 11 9.31 7.70 11.98
CA LYS A 11 10.35 7.65 10.97
C LYS A 11 10.35 6.28 10.30
N VAL A 12 10.42 6.27 8.97
CA VAL A 12 10.61 5.07 8.14
C VAL A 12 11.84 5.30 7.29
N ASP A 13 12.77 4.37 7.30
CA ASP A 13 14.00 4.47 6.53
C ASP A 13 13.75 4.14 5.05
N GLU A 14 14.58 4.69 4.16
CA GLU A 14 14.48 4.43 2.72
C GLU A 14 14.67 2.93 2.44
N GLY A 15 13.82 2.38 1.59
CA GLY A 15 13.80 0.94 1.26
C GLY A 15 13.23 0.05 2.37
N GLN A 16 12.78 0.59 3.50
CA GLN A 16 12.19 -0.20 4.58
C GLN A 16 10.74 -0.58 4.26
N PHE A 17 10.40 -1.83 4.45
CA PHE A 17 9.03 -2.33 4.37
C PHE A 17 8.47 -2.48 5.79
N VAL A 18 7.51 -1.63 6.15
CA VAL A 18 6.91 -1.56 7.48
C VAL A 18 5.49 -2.12 7.46
N ALA A 19 5.21 -3.10 8.30
CA ALA A 19 3.85 -3.58 8.56
C ALA A 19 3.24 -2.84 9.76
N ILE A 20 2.01 -2.37 9.64
CA ILE A 20 1.27 -1.66 10.68
C ILE A 20 0.04 -2.47 11.04
N VAL A 21 -0.06 -2.86 12.31
CA VAL A 21 -1.22 -3.54 12.89
C VAL A 21 -1.86 -2.68 13.99
N GLY A 22 -3.04 -3.04 14.44
CA GLY A 22 -3.75 -2.33 15.50
C GLY A 22 -5.25 -2.55 15.41
N SER A 23 -5.97 -2.27 16.49
CA SER A 23 -7.44 -2.36 16.57
C SER A 23 -8.14 -1.38 15.60
N ASN A 24 -9.44 -1.58 15.41
CA ASN A 24 -10.24 -0.60 14.69
C ASN A 24 -10.24 0.73 15.47
N GLY A 25 -10.14 1.84 14.76
CA GLY A 25 -10.04 3.16 15.39
C GLY A 25 -8.66 3.52 15.94
N SER A 26 -7.64 2.67 15.83
CA SER A 26 -6.28 2.97 16.31
C SER A 26 -5.55 4.08 15.54
N GLY A 27 -6.08 4.52 14.38
CA GLY A 27 -5.51 5.60 13.58
C GLY A 27 -4.77 5.18 12.32
N LYS A 28 -4.65 3.87 12.00
CA LYS A 28 -3.90 3.38 10.83
C LYS A 28 -4.33 4.02 9.51
N THR A 29 -5.62 3.96 9.20
CA THR A 29 -6.18 4.56 7.97
C THR A 29 -6.04 6.08 7.96
N SER A 30 -6.20 6.72 9.13
CA SER A 30 -6.01 8.17 9.27
C SER A 30 -4.56 8.55 8.99
N LEU A 31 -3.58 7.79 9.49
CA LEU A 31 -2.16 7.97 9.21
C LEU A 31 -1.89 7.88 7.69
N LEU A 32 -2.40 6.85 7.03
CA LEU A 32 -2.26 6.71 5.57
C LEU A 32 -2.90 7.89 4.82
N ASN A 33 -4.08 8.33 5.25
CA ASN A 33 -4.78 9.45 4.62
C ASN A 33 -4.07 10.80 4.82
N ILE A 34 -3.42 11.00 5.96
CA ILE A 34 -2.55 12.17 6.21
C ILE A 34 -1.34 12.15 5.27
N ILE A 35 -0.68 11.00 5.13
CA ILE A 35 0.46 10.85 4.22
C ILE A 35 0.02 11.10 2.77
N CYS A 36 -1.14 10.59 2.36
CA CYS A 36 -1.71 10.81 1.03
C CYS A 36 -2.21 12.25 0.78
N GLY A 37 -2.47 13.02 1.84
CA GLY A 37 -2.99 14.38 1.75
C GLY A 37 -4.51 14.47 1.71
N SER A 38 -5.21 13.36 1.89
CA SER A 38 -6.68 13.33 1.95
C SER A 38 -7.23 13.90 3.28
N ILE A 39 -6.40 13.88 4.33
CA ILE A 39 -6.67 14.52 5.63
C ILE A 39 -5.56 15.56 5.87
N PRO A 40 -5.92 16.83 6.08
CA PRO A 40 -4.95 17.87 6.42
C PRO A 40 -4.43 17.67 7.86
N ILE A 41 -3.22 18.15 8.13
CA ILE A 41 -2.65 18.23 9.48
C ILE A 41 -2.75 19.66 10.00
N GLU A 42 -3.01 19.84 11.28
CA GLU A 42 -3.07 21.15 11.94
C GLU A 42 -1.68 21.68 12.29
N GLY A 43 -0.72 20.79 12.54
CA GLY A 43 0.67 21.11 12.88
C GLY A 43 1.63 19.98 12.53
N GLY A 44 2.91 20.26 12.57
CA GLY A 44 3.95 19.31 12.18
C GLY A 44 4.19 19.25 10.69
N ASP A 45 4.80 18.18 10.20
CA ASP A 45 5.14 18.01 8.80
C ASP A 45 5.19 16.54 8.37
N VAL A 46 4.96 16.29 7.09
CA VAL A 46 5.18 14.98 6.45
C VAL A 46 6.33 15.13 5.46
N LEU A 47 7.41 14.40 5.71
CA LEU A 47 8.62 14.43 4.89
C LEU A 47 8.78 13.13 4.09
N VAL A 48 9.09 13.24 2.81
CA VAL A 48 9.47 12.12 1.95
C VAL A 48 10.81 12.42 1.29
N GLY A 49 11.83 11.62 1.60
CA GLY A 49 13.20 11.88 1.15
C GLY A 49 13.71 13.25 1.61
N GLY A 50 13.39 13.68 2.83
CA GLY A 50 13.76 14.96 3.41
C GLY A 50 12.98 16.17 2.87
N THR A 51 12.06 15.98 1.92
CA THR A 51 11.26 17.04 1.33
C THR A 51 9.86 17.07 1.94
N SER A 52 9.41 18.22 2.41
CA SER A 52 8.04 18.41 2.91
C SER A 52 7.02 18.22 1.79
N ILE A 53 6.02 17.40 2.07
CA ILE A 53 4.88 17.17 1.18
C ILE A 53 3.56 17.67 1.77
N SER A 54 3.56 18.23 2.98
CA SER A 54 2.34 18.62 3.71
C SER A 54 1.51 19.65 2.95
N LYS A 55 2.15 20.56 2.22
CA LYS A 55 1.47 21.61 1.42
C LYS A 55 1.16 21.18 0.00
N LEU A 56 1.62 20.00 -0.44
CA LEU A 56 1.32 19.49 -1.77
C LEU A 56 -0.12 18.99 -1.83
N LYS A 57 -0.78 19.26 -2.94
CA LYS A 57 -2.08 18.66 -3.26
C LYS A 57 -1.92 17.15 -3.45
N ASP A 58 -2.97 16.39 -3.22
CA ASP A 58 -3.00 14.93 -3.33
C ASP A 58 -2.41 14.42 -4.67
N TYR A 59 -2.84 14.96 -5.81
CA TYR A 59 -2.32 14.55 -7.13
C TYR A 59 -0.80 14.78 -7.27
N GLN A 60 -0.23 15.81 -6.60
CA GLN A 60 1.21 16.06 -6.58
C GLN A 60 1.95 15.04 -5.74
N ARG A 61 1.37 14.64 -4.59
CA ARG A 61 1.90 13.54 -3.76
C ARG A 61 1.88 12.22 -4.51
N TYR A 62 0.75 11.90 -5.15
CA TYR A 62 0.60 10.69 -5.95
C TYR A 62 1.53 10.62 -7.17
N ALA A 63 2.12 11.71 -7.62
CA ALA A 63 3.13 11.67 -8.68
C ALA A 63 4.32 10.74 -8.34
N THR A 64 4.70 10.66 -7.06
CA THR A 64 5.83 9.84 -6.57
C THR A 64 5.43 8.79 -5.54
N MET A 65 4.13 8.63 -5.28
CA MET A 65 3.60 7.65 -4.33
C MET A 65 2.65 6.69 -5.04
N GLY A 66 2.68 5.42 -4.65
CA GLY A 66 1.69 4.41 -5.03
C GLY A 66 0.76 4.10 -3.86
N ARG A 67 -0.51 3.82 -4.13
CA ARG A 67 -1.43 3.27 -3.15
C ARG A 67 -2.19 2.09 -3.74
N VAL A 68 -2.19 0.98 -3.03
CA VAL A 68 -3.02 -0.19 -3.31
C VAL A 68 -4.09 -0.26 -2.23
N TYR A 69 -5.35 -0.25 -2.66
CA TYR A 69 -6.51 -0.18 -1.77
C TYR A 69 -7.01 -1.57 -1.41
N GLN A 70 -7.72 -1.68 -0.30
CA GLN A 70 -8.46 -2.88 0.10
C GLN A 70 -9.45 -3.31 -0.99
N ASN A 71 -10.22 -2.36 -1.52
CA ASN A 71 -11.07 -2.60 -2.68
C ASN A 71 -10.31 -2.19 -3.96
N PRO A 72 -9.93 -3.13 -4.82
CA PRO A 72 -9.19 -2.81 -6.05
C PRO A 72 -9.95 -1.89 -7.01
N ALA A 73 -11.28 -1.79 -6.89
CA ALA A 73 -12.07 -0.86 -7.70
C ALA A 73 -11.75 0.61 -7.40
N ALA A 74 -11.23 0.93 -6.21
CA ALA A 74 -10.82 2.29 -5.87
C ALA A 74 -9.54 2.73 -6.60
N GLY A 75 -8.70 1.78 -7.00
CA GLY A 75 -7.44 2.04 -7.72
C GLY A 75 -7.49 1.74 -9.21
N THR A 76 -8.66 1.32 -9.75
CA THR A 76 -8.82 0.90 -11.16
C THR A 76 -10.10 1.45 -11.75
N CYS A 77 -10.21 1.45 -13.07
CA CYS A 77 -11.43 1.81 -13.80
C CYS A 77 -12.12 0.52 -14.29
N PRO A 78 -13.14 -0.02 -13.61
CA PRO A 78 -13.71 -1.34 -13.92
C PRO A 78 -14.32 -1.45 -15.32
N ASN A 79 -14.82 -0.35 -15.87
CA ASN A 79 -15.44 -0.31 -17.19
C ASN A 79 -14.44 -0.20 -18.34
N LEU A 80 -13.20 0.14 -18.07
CA LEU A 80 -12.11 0.20 -19.03
C LEU A 80 -11.41 -1.16 -19.13
N THR A 81 -10.80 -1.41 -20.28
CA THR A 81 -9.94 -2.59 -20.49
C THR A 81 -8.68 -2.52 -19.61
N MET A 82 -8.02 -3.65 -19.46
CA MET A 82 -6.75 -3.71 -18.75
C MET A 82 -5.68 -2.85 -19.44
N LEU A 83 -5.63 -2.86 -20.79
CA LEU A 83 -4.75 -2.01 -21.57
C LEU A 83 -4.97 -0.51 -21.28
N GLU A 84 -6.23 -0.08 -21.23
CA GLU A 84 -6.57 1.31 -20.91
C GLU A 84 -6.15 1.68 -19.47
N ASN A 85 -6.41 0.82 -18.50
CA ASN A 85 -5.99 1.00 -17.11
C ASN A 85 -4.47 1.11 -16.97
N LEU A 86 -3.71 0.19 -17.60
CA LEU A 86 -2.24 0.22 -17.59
C LEU A 86 -1.70 1.48 -18.27
N SER A 87 -2.31 1.89 -19.38
CA SER A 87 -1.93 3.11 -20.10
C SER A 87 -2.16 4.37 -19.27
N LEU A 88 -3.26 4.42 -18.50
CA LEU A 88 -3.52 5.53 -17.55
C LEU A 88 -2.47 5.56 -16.44
N ALA A 89 -2.15 4.40 -15.85
CA ALA A 89 -1.14 4.29 -14.80
C ALA A 89 0.25 4.71 -15.31
N ASP A 90 0.62 4.33 -16.51
CA ASP A 90 1.89 4.66 -17.16
C ASP A 90 2.03 6.15 -17.49
N ASN A 91 0.92 6.85 -17.64
CA ASN A 91 0.89 8.30 -17.87
C ASN A 91 0.90 9.13 -16.57
N LYS A 92 0.95 8.48 -15.42
CA LYS A 92 1.01 9.14 -14.11
C LYS A 92 2.20 10.08 -14.02
N GLY A 93 1.94 11.31 -13.58
CA GLY A 93 2.97 12.34 -13.42
C GLY A 93 3.45 12.98 -14.72
N LYS A 94 2.98 12.56 -15.88
CA LYS A 94 3.28 13.18 -17.16
C LYS A 94 2.34 14.36 -17.44
N PRO A 95 2.80 15.41 -18.11
CA PRO A 95 1.93 16.52 -18.49
C PRO A 95 0.83 16.04 -19.45
N PHE A 96 -0.38 16.54 -19.24
CA PHE A 96 -1.49 16.32 -20.18
C PHE A 96 -1.23 17.07 -21.49
N GLY A 97 -1.37 16.36 -22.59
CA GLY A 97 -1.24 16.88 -23.95
C GLY A 97 -2.24 16.23 -24.90
N LEU A 98 -2.17 16.55 -26.18
CA LEU A 98 -2.98 15.97 -27.26
C LEU A 98 -2.51 14.55 -27.65
N SER A 99 -1.78 13.85 -26.80
CA SER A 99 -1.33 12.47 -27.03
C SER A 99 -2.49 11.48 -26.86
N ARG A 100 -2.41 10.36 -27.57
CA ARG A 100 -3.38 9.27 -27.40
C ARG A 100 -3.28 8.71 -25.98
N ALA A 101 -4.42 8.48 -25.33
CA ALA A 101 -4.49 7.89 -23.99
C ALA A 101 -3.87 6.49 -23.93
N ILE A 102 -4.00 5.70 -25.00
CA ILE A 102 -3.44 4.35 -25.11
C ILE A 102 -2.09 4.40 -25.81
N ASN A 103 -1.05 3.93 -25.11
CA ASN A 103 0.29 3.81 -25.66
C ASN A 103 0.51 2.43 -26.29
N ARG A 104 0.11 2.28 -27.56
CA ARG A 104 0.25 1.02 -28.30
C ARG A 104 1.70 0.55 -28.46
N ARG A 105 2.68 1.45 -28.37
CA ARG A 105 4.10 1.09 -28.47
C ARG A 105 4.61 0.34 -27.25
N ARG A 106 3.88 0.40 -26.13
CA ARG A 106 4.26 -0.24 -24.86
C ARG A 106 3.47 -1.50 -24.56
N VAL A 107 2.63 -1.97 -25.47
CA VAL A 107 1.78 -3.16 -25.29
C VAL A 107 2.63 -4.39 -24.92
N GLU A 108 3.73 -4.62 -25.64
CA GLU A 108 4.61 -5.77 -25.32
C GLU A 108 5.24 -5.64 -23.94
N GLN A 109 5.64 -4.44 -23.53
CA GLN A 109 6.13 -4.21 -22.17
C GLN A 109 5.06 -4.48 -21.11
N TYR A 110 3.80 -4.12 -21.40
CA TYR A 110 2.71 -4.44 -20.46
C TYR A 110 2.46 -5.95 -20.40
N ARG A 111 2.57 -6.69 -21.54
CA ARG A 111 2.49 -8.14 -21.54
C ARG A 111 3.56 -8.79 -20.70
N GLU A 112 4.82 -8.37 -20.85
CA GLU A 112 5.94 -8.86 -20.04
C GLU A 112 5.73 -8.62 -18.54
N GLN A 113 5.25 -7.43 -18.17
CA GLN A 113 4.93 -7.10 -16.78
C GLN A 113 3.76 -7.95 -16.23
N LEU A 114 2.73 -8.21 -17.04
CA LEU A 114 1.62 -9.07 -16.65
C LEU A 114 2.06 -10.54 -16.54
N LEU A 115 2.91 -11.00 -17.45
CA LEU A 115 3.49 -12.35 -17.43
C LEU A 115 4.27 -12.58 -16.12
N SER A 116 5.01 -11.57 -15.63
CA SER A 116 5.76 -11.67 -14.37
C SER A 116 4.88 -11.88 -13.14
N LEU A 117 3.58 -11.55 -13.22
CA LEU A 117 2.63 -11.83 -12.14
C LEU A 117 2.25 -13.32 -12.05
N GLY A 118 2.43 -14.11 -13.11
CA GLY A 118 2.13 -15.54 -13.13
C GLY A 118 0.65 -15.89 -13.01
N LEU A 119 -0.27 -15.00 -13.44
CA LEU A 119 -1.72 -15.13 -13.28
C LEU A 119 -2.48 -15.31 -14.59
N GLY A 120 -1.77 -15.54 -15.72
CA GLY A 120 -2.37 -15.71 -17.07
C GLY A 120 -3.10 -14.46 -17.54
N LEU A 121 -2.53 -13.27 -17.30
CA LEU A 121 -3.13 -11.98 -17.64
C LEU A 121 -2.53 -11.34 -18.90
N GLU A 122 -1.40 -11.82 -19.38
CA GLU A 122 -0.64 -11.29 -20.50
C GLU A 122 -1.43 -11.26 -21.82
N ASP A 123 -2.37 -12.21 -22.00
CA ASP A 123 -3.24 -12.29 -23.17
C ASP A 123 -4.62 -11.64 -22.97
N LYS A 124 -4.84 -10.97 -21.83
CA LYS A 124 -6.14 -10.40 -21.44
C LYS A 124 -6.19 -8.87 -21.50
N LEU A 125 -5.31 -8.24 -22.25
CA LEU A 125 -5.23 -6.77 -22.33
C LEU A 125 -6.54 -6.09 -22.75
N ASP A 126 -7.35 -6.75 -23.59
CA ASP A 126 -8.63 -6.23 -24.07
C ASP A 126 -9.81 -6.58 -23.14
N VAL A 127 -9.57 -7.34 -22.06
CA VAL A 127 -10.60 -7.68 -21.08
C VAL A 127 -10.83 -6.50 -20.15
N LYS A 128 -12.09 -6.19 -19.84
CA LYS A 128 -12.44 -5.14 -18.86
C LYS A 128 -11.95 -5.52 -17.46
N MET A 129 -11.40 -4.55 -16.74
CA MET A 129 -10.95 -4.73 -15.37
C MET A 129 -12.04 -5.31 -14.46
N GLY A 130 -13.31 -4.91 -14.67
CA GLY A 130 -14.45 -5.41 -13.91
C GLY A 130 -14.73 -6.90 -14.08
N ALA A 131 -14.28 -7.52 -15.20
CA ALA A 131 -14.47 -8.95 -15.49
C ALA A 131 -13.36 -9.84 -14.88
N LEU A 132 -12.29 -9.26 -14.32
CA LEU A 132 -11.23 -10.00 -13.65
C LEU A 132 -11.69 -10.49 -12.29
N SER A 133 -11.14 -11.62 -11.82
CA SER A 133 -11.32 -12.06 -10.42
C SER A 133 -10.74 -11.01 -9.44
N GLY A 134 -11.18 -11.05 -8.17
CA GLY A 134 -10.67 -10.15 -7.13
C GLY A 134 -9.15 -10.15 -7.03
N GLY A 135 -8.54 -11.34 -7.00
CA GLY A 135 -7.07 -11.48 -6.93
C GLY A 135 -6.36 -10.99 -8.20
N GLN A 136 -6.89 -11.31 -9.38
CA GLN A 136 -6.33 -10.80 -10.64
C GLN A 136 -6.37 -9.27 -10.70
N ARG A 137 -7.50 -8.67 -10.30
CA ARG A 137 -7.64 -7.22 -10.25
C ARG A 137 -6.70 -6.59 -9.22
N GLN A 138 -6.51 -7.24 -8.07
CA GLN A 138 -5.58 -6.77 -7.05
C GLN A 138 -4.12 -6.81 -7.52
N ALA A 139 -3.71 -7.89 -8.22
CA ALA A 139 -2.39 -7.99 -8.82
C ALA A 139 -2.14 -6.90 -9.87
N VAL A 140 -3.13 -6.63 -10.74
CA VAL A 140 -3.02 -5.54 -11.72
C VAL A 140 -2.99 -4.18 -11.01
N SER A 141 -3.77 -3.98 -9.93
CA SER A 141 -3.72 -2.75 -9.13
C SER A 141 -2.33 -2.52 -8.52
N LEU A 142 -1.68 -3.58 -8.00
CA LEU A 142 -0.31 -3.52 -7.50
C LEU A 142 0.67 -3.16 -8.62
N LEU A 143 0.56 -3.80 -9.78
CA LEU A 143 1.37 -3.49 -10.96
C LEU A 143 1.22 -2.02 -11.34
N MET A 144 -0.04 -1.54 -11.52
CA MET A 144 -0.34 -0.16 -11.86
C MET A 144 0.25 0.84 -10.85
N ALA A 145 0.12 0.54 -9.55
CA ALA A 145 0.66 1.39 -8.50
C ALA A 145 2.19 1.52 -8.57
N THR A 146 2.88 0.50 -9.12
CA THR A 146 4.35 0.41 -9.14
C THR A 146 4.98 0.51 -10.55
N MET A 147 4.20 0.84 -11.59
CA MET A 147 4.69 0.97 -12.97
C MET A 147 5.63 2.16 -13.18
N THR A 148 5.39 3.25 -12.46
CA THR A 148 6.22 4.46 -12.51
C THR A 148 7.20 4.49 -11.34
N PRO A 149 8.33 5.19 -11.44
CA PRO A 149 9.25 5.35 -10.32
C PRO A 149 8.53 5.92 -9.09
N LEU A 150 8.65 5.22 -7.97
CA LEU A 150 8.04 5.61 -6.70
C LEU A 150 9.12 5.90 -5.66
N LYS A 151 8.83 6.85 -4.77
CA LYS A 151 9.56 7.04 -3.51
C LYS A 151 8.93 6.23 -2.37
N PHE A 152 7.60 5.95 -2.49
CA PHE A 152 6.84 5.37 -1.39
C PHE A 152 5.62 4.59 -1.88
N LEU A 153 5.37 3.41 -1.29
CA LEU A 153 4.22 2.57 -1.58
C LEU A 153 3.35 2.39 -0.32
N ILE A 154 2.06 2.64 -0.46
CA ILE A 154 1.05 2.39 0.56
C ILE A 154 0.23 1.17 0.17
N LEU A 155 0.11 0.22 1.10
CA LEU A 155 -0.66 -1.00 0.99
C LEU A 155 -1.73 -0.98 2.09
N ASP A 156 -2.96 -0.65 1.71
CA ASP A 156 -4.07 -0.43 2.64
C ASP A 156 -4.97 -1.65 2.67
N GLU A 157 -4.69 -2.59 3.58
CA GLU A 157 -5.44 -3.86 3.74
C GLU A 157 -5.69 -4.61 2.42
N HIS A 158 -4.75 -4.54 1.51
CA HIS A 158 -4.90 -4.91 0.10
C HIS A 158 -5.16 -6.40 -0.16
N THR A 159 -5.15 -7.24 0.87
CA THR A 159 -5.46 -8.68 0.79
C THR A 159 -6.74 -9.06 1.56
N ALA A 160 -7.36 -8.12 2.30
CA ALA A 160 -8.44 -8.45 3.23
C ALA A 160 -9.74 -8.96 2.55
N ALA A 161 -9.98 -8.55 1.29
CA ALA A 161 -11.17 -8.94 0.53
C ALA A 161 -10.97 -10.21 -0.32
N LEU A 162 -9.85 -10.91 -0.16
CA LEU A 162 -9.48 -12.08 -0.95
C LEU A 162 -9.61 -13.38 -0.13
N ASP A 163 -9.83 -14.49 -0.81
CA ASP A 163 -9.71 -15.80 -0.19
C ASP A 163 -8.27 -16.08 0.24
N PRO A 164 -8.04 -16.97 1.24
CA PRO A 164 -6.71 -17.15 1.85
C PRO A 164 -5.61 -17.52 0.86
N LYS A 165 -5.89 -18.40 -0.11
CA LYS A 165 -4.91 -18.84 -1.11
C LYS A 165 -4.52 -17.70 -2.06
N THR A 166 -5.50 -16.93 -2.49
CA THR A 166 -5.28 -15.76 -3.35
C THR A 166 -4.55 -14.66 -2.57
N ALA A 167 -4.92 -14.42 -1.31
CA ALA A 167 -4.25 -13.46 -0.44
C ALA A 167 -2.76 -13.79 -0.26
N ASP A 168 -2.41 -15.06 -0.03
CA ASP A 168 -1.02 -15.52 0.05
C ASP A 168 -0.25 -15.26 -1.25
N THR A 169 -0.90 -15.48 -2.39
CA THR A 169 -0.30 -15.19 -3.70
C THR A 169 -0.03 -13.71 -3.88
N ILE A 170 -1.00 -12.84 -3.57
CA ILE A 170 -0.85 -11.39 -3.65
C ILE A 170 0.22 -10.89 -2.67
N MET A 171 0.31 -11.43 -1.45
CA MET A 171 1.36 -11.04 -0.50
C MET A 171 2.76 -11.38 -1.02
N ARG A 172 2.96 -12.58 -1.60
CA ARG A 172 4.25 -12.95 -2.20
C ARG A 172 4.62 -12.02 -3.36
N LEU A 173 3.67 -11.72 -4.24
CA LEU A 173 3.89 -10.77 -5.33
C LEU A 173 4.23 -9.37 -4.80
N THR A 174 3.55 -8.94 -3.73
CA THR A 174 3.81 -7.66 -3.08
C THR A 174 5.23 -7.58 -2.53
N ASP A 175 5.65 -8.59 -1.77
CA ASP A 175 7.01 -8.65 -1.20
C ASP A 175 8.06 -8.68 -2.31
N GLN A 176 7.85 -9.51 -3.35
CA GLN A 176 8.73 -9.57 -4.51
C GLN A 176 8.91 -8.19 -5.16
N VAL A 177 7.80 -7.49 -5.47
CA VAL A 177 7.84 -6.16 -6.11
C VAL A 177 8.52 -5.13 -5.22
N VAL A 178 8.23 -5.14 -3.90
CA VAL A 178 8.86 -4.22 -2.94
C VAL A 178 10.36 -4.44 -2.88
N ARG A 179 10.82 -5.72 -2.81
CA ARG A 179 12.25 -6.07 -2.74
C ARG A 179 12.99 -5.77 -4.05
N GLU A 180 12.46 -6.21 -5.18
CA GLU A 180 13.08 -6.01 -6.49
C GLU A 180 13.25 -4.53 -6.83
N LYS A 181 12.24 -3.72 -6.52
CA LYS A 181 12.24 -2.27 -6.79
C LYS A 181 12.83 -1.45 -5.64
N LYS A 182 13.24 -2.08 -4.53
CA LYS A 182 13.76 -1.44 -3.31
C LYS A 182 12.86 -0.30 -2.81
N LEU A 183 11.54 -0.57 -2.78
CA LEU A 183 10.56 0.43 -2.40
C LEU A 183 10.52 0.63 -0.88
N THR A 184 10.38 1.88 -0.45
CA THR A 184 9.90 2.16 0.89
C THR A 184 8.40 1.87 0.92
N ALA A 185 7.92 1.02 1.83
CA ALA A 185 6.52 0.61 1.84
C ALA A 185 5.91 0.63 3.24
N LEU A 186 4.68 1.10 3.35
CA LEU A 186 3.82 0.95 4.53
C LEU A 186 2.65 0.03 4.19
N MET A 187 2.52 -1.06 4.92
CA MET A 187 1.42 -2.01 4.80
C MET A 187 0.56 -1.97 6.07
N VAL A 188 -0.68 -1.54 5.95
CA VAL A 188 -1.68 -1.74 6.99
C VAL A 188 -2.34 -3.09 6.76
N THR A 189 -2.41 -3.91 7.80
CA THR A 189 -3.04 -5.23 7.74
C THR A 189 -3.66 -5.63 9.08
N HIS A 190 -4.76 -6.38 9.03
CA HIS A 190 -5.32 -7.08 10.17
C HIS A 190 -4.81 -8.52 10.29
N ASN A 191 -4.12 -9.03 9.28
CA ASN A 191 -3.54 -10.36 9.30
C ASN A 191 -2.18 -10.34 9.99
N LEU A 192 -2.14 -10.79 11.25
CA LEU A 192 -0.92 -10.79 12.07
C LEU A 192 0.16 -11.70 11.49
N ARG A 193 -0.22 -12.80 10.80
CA ARG A 193 0.74 -13.65 10.11
C ARG A 193 1.51 -12.87 9.05
N TYR A 194 0.83 -12.08 8.24
CA TYR A 194 1.51 -11.25 7.24
C TYR A 194 2.39 -10.16 7.87
N ALA A 195 1.96 -9.58 8.98
CA ALA A 195 2.77 -8.59 9.68
C ALA A 195 4.07 -9.19 10.26
N VAL A 196 4.02 -10.46 10.70
CA VAL A 196 5.19 -11.19 11.22
C VAL A 196 6.06 -11.73 10.09
N GLU A 197 5.48 -12.32 9.03
CA GLU A 197 6.23 -12.95 7.93
C GLU A 197 6.88 -11.94 6.99
N TYR A 198 6.18 -10.82 6.69
CA TYR A 198 6.62 -9.86 5.69
C TYR A 198 7.11 -8.54 6.31
N GLY A 199 7.91 -7.81 5.55
CA GLY A 199 8.47 -6.54 5.98
C GLY A 199 9.66 -6.66 6.93
N ASP A 200 10.30 -5.52 7.15
CA ASP A 200 11.53 -5.39 7.94
C ASP A 200 11.24 -4.88 9.35
N ARG A 201 10.04 -4.32 9.56
CA ARG A 201 9.60 -3.72 10.81
C ARG A 201 8.10 -3.93 10.99
N VAL A 202 7.68 -4.18 12.21
CA VAL A 202 6.28 -4.24 12.61
C VAL A 202 5.98 -3.16 13.64
N LEU A 203 4.93 -2.40 13.39
CA LEU A 203 4.38 -1.40 14.29
C LEU A 203 2.99 -1.82 14.74
N MET A 204 2.70 -1.64 16.03
CA MET A 204 1.33 -1.70 16.53
C MET A 204 0.88 -0.30 16.93
N MET A 205 -0.29 0.08 16.43
CA MET A 205 -0.94 1.34 16.78
C MET A 205 -2.14 1.12 17.68
N ASP A 206 -2.28 1.99 18.67
CA ASP A 206 -3.48 2.12 19.48
C ASP A 206 -3.77 3.60 19.79
N ARG A 207 -5.01 4.04 19.57
CA ARG A 207 -5.50 5.40 19.88
C ARG A 207 -4.55 6.52 19.43
N GLY A 208 -4.00 6.41 18.21
CA GLY A 208 -3.09 7.41 17.63
C GLY A 208 -1.65 7.34 18.12
N HIS A 209 -1.28 6.33 18.89
CA HIS A 209 0.10 6.11 19.38
C HIS A 209 0.69 4.82 18.82
N VAL A 210 2.02 4.78 18.68
CA VAL A 210 2.76 3.54 18.43
C VAL A 210 3.05 2.89 19.79
N VAL A 211 2.48 1.71 20.02
CA VAL A 211 2.56 0.98 21.31
C VAL A 211 3.47 -0.25 21.24
N LEU A 212 3.88 -0.65 20.03
CA LEU A 212 4.92 -1.64 19.77
C LEU A 212 5.66 -1.25 18.51
N ASP A 213 6.97 -1.34 18.55
CA ASP A 213 7.87 -1.07 17.44
C ASP A 213 8.99 -2.10 17.45
N ARG A 214 9.04 -2.97 16.46
CA ARG A 214 10.03 -4.05 16.33
C ARG A 214 10.65 -4.03 14.94
N ALA A 215 11.97 -3.93 14.88
CA ALA A 215 12.74 -3.93 13.65
C ALA A 215 13.95 -4.88 13.74
N GLY A 216 14.53 -5.23 12.61
CA GLY A 216 15.74 -6.03 12.53
C GLY A 216 15.61 -7.39 13.25
N GLU A 217 16.52 -7.69 14.19
CA GLU A 217 16.49 -8.95 14.97
C GLU A 217 15.26 -9.08 15.85
N GLU A 218 14.83 -8.00 16.49
CA GLU A 218 13.62 -8.02 17.30
C GLU A 218 12.40 -8.42 16.46
N LYS A 219 12.29 -7.87 15.23
CA LYS A 219 11.19 -8.22 14.32
C LYS A 219 11.28 -9.68 13.90
N ARG A 220 12.47 -10.20 13.58
CA ARG A 220 12.64 -11.61 13.19
C ARG A 220 12.25 -12.60 14.29
N ASN A 221 12.42 -12.21 15.53
CA ASN A 221 12.08 -13.01 16.71
C ASN A 221 10.65 -12.75 17.22
N THR A 222 9.91 -11.82 16.62
CA THR A 222 8.52 -11.52 17.01
C THR A 222 7.57 -12.59 16.49
N SER A 223 6.81 -13.19 17.38
CA SER A 223 5.75 -14.14 17.05
C SER A 223 4.38 -13.46 16.98
N ILE A 224 3.37 -14.19 16.46
CA ILE A 224 1.97 -13.74 16.50
C ILE A 224 1.52 -13.60 17.96
N ASP A 225 1.94 -14.51 18.84
CA ASP A 225 1.57 -14.50 20.26
C ASP A 225 2.11 -13.27 21.01
N ASP A 226 3.30 -12.77 20.64
CA ASP A 226 3.84 -11.54 21.19
C ASP A 226 2.94 -10.33 20.87
N ILE A 227 2.47 -10.27 19.62
CA ILE A 227 1.57 -9.20 19.17
C ILE A 227 0.21 -9.33 19.89
N LEU A 228 -0.36 -10.55 19.98
CA LEU A 228 -1.62 -10.79 20.68
C LEU A 228 -1.51 -10.48 22.18
N THR A 229 -0.41 -10.84 22.82
CA THR A 229 -0.15 -10.52 24.21
C THR A 229 -0.19 -8.99 24.42
N ARG A 230 0.43 -8.23 23.53
CA ARG A 230 0.40 -6.77 23.62
C ARG A 230 -0.99 -6.21 23.39
N PHE A 231 -1.78 -6.76 22.44
CA PHE A 231 -3.19 -6.40 22.26
C PHE A 231 -4.00 -6.60 23.55
N ASN A 232 -3.85 -7.75 24.19
CA ASN A 232 -4.58 -8.08 25.41
C ASN A 232 -4.19 -7.15 26.59
N GLN A 233 -2.90 -6.83 26.74
CA GLN A 233 -2.43 -5.88 27.75
C GLN A 233 -3.09 -4.50 27.60
N ILE A 234 -3.10 -3.95 26.36
CA ILE A 234 -3.71 -2.66 26.07
C ILE A 234 -5.22 -2.69 26.37
N SER A 235 -5.91 -3.78 26.01
CA SER A 235 -7.34 -3.93 26.27
C SER A 235 -7.63 -3.94 27.78
N MET A 236 -6.82 -4.60 28.60
CA MET A 236 -6.95 -4.62 30.06
C MET A 236 -6.64 -3.24 30.69
N GLU A 237 -5.59 -2.55 30.24
CA GLU A 237 -5.22 -1.22 30.73
C GLU A 237 -6.33 -0.17 30.44
N CYS A 238 -7.16 -0.41 29.42
CA CYS A 238 -8.24 0.48 29.01
C CYS A 238 -9.59 0.18 29.67
N GLY A 239 -9.68 -0.83 30.51
CA GLY A 239 -10.89 -1.10 31.33
C GLY A 239 -12.10 -1.62 30.55
N ASN A 240 -11.91 -2.44 29.54
CA ASN A 240 -12.94 -3.24 28.86
C ASN A 240 -12.88 -4.69 29.28
#